data_1b1942a14809f9fc834b18c051cf2dc9
#
_entry.id   1b1942a14809f9fc834b18c051cf2dc9
#
_cell.length_a   1.000
_cell.length_b   1.000
_cell.length_c   1.000
_cell.angle_alpha   90.00
_cell.angle_beta   90.00
_cell.angle_gamma   90.00
#
_symmetry.space_group_name_H-M   'P 1'
#
loop_
_entity.id
_entity.type
_entity.pdbx_description
1 polymer ?
#
loop_
_entity_poly.entity_id
_entity_poly.type
_entity_poly.pdbx_seq_one_letter_code
_entity_poly.pdbx_strand_id
1 'polypeptide(L)'
;MDINEHIQLWKAEERIAHIHGWDFSHIEDRYAEEELPWDYRQIILDYLKPEMRILDIDTGGGEFLLSLNHPHENTAAMEAYPPNVELCSRTLLPLGIDFRPGTGKKPPFEDTGFDLVINRHGDFNAPEIYRILKPGGLFITQQVGAENDRELVELLCGQTEPPFSEQYLSITSQKFRDAGFKILDAQECFLTIKFFDVGALVWFARIIQWEFPNFSVDTCMNGLLNAQKQLEQNGCIEGRIHRFLLIAQK
;
A
#
# COMPACT_ATOMS: atom_id res chain seq x y z
N MET A 1 -5.74 -8.80 -34.07
CA MET A 1 -5.23 -7.42 -34.15
C MET A 1 -3.80 -7.46 -34.65
N ASP A 2 -3.40 -6.52 -35.51
CA ASP A 2 -1.98 -6.44 -35.97
C ASP A 2 -1.11 -5.93 -34.80
N ILE A 3 0.17 -6.30 -34.80
CA ILE A 3 1.12 -5.91 -33.76
C ILE A 3 1.26 -4.38 -33.64
N ASN A 4 1.20 -3.65 -34.75
CA ASN A 4 1.23 -2.20 -34.75
C ASN A 4 0.02 -1.58 -34.07
N GLU A 5 -1.15 -2.19 -34.19
CA GLU A 5 -2.38 -1.77 -33.52
C GLU A 5 -2.25 -1.95 -32.01
N HIS A 6 -1.69 -3.09 -31.53
CA HIS A 6 -1.41 -3.32 -30.12
C HIS A 6 -0.46 -2.24 -29.57
N ILE A 7 0.65 -1.95 -30.26
CA ILE A 7 1.62 -0.95 -29.83
C ILE A 7 0.96 0.44 -29.69
N GLN A 8 0.07 0.81 -30.61
CA GLN A 8 -0.63 2.10 -30.53
C GLN A 8 -1.60 2.15 -29.33
N LEU A 9 -2.29 1.05 -29.02
CA LEU A 9 -3.13 0.95 -27.83
C LEU A 9 -2.29 1.04 -26.55
N TRP A 10 -1.19 0.30 -26.45
CA TRP A 10 -0.31 0.36 -25.27
C TRP A 10 0.26 1.76 -25.04
N LYS A 11 0.68 2.46 -26.10
CA LYS A 11 1.14 3.86 -26.02
C LYS A 11 0.01 4.82 -25.64
N ALA A 12 -1.23 4.51 -25.98
CA ALA A 12 -2.39 5.29 -25.53
C ALA A 12 -2.61 5.12 -24.02
N GLU A 13 -2.58 3.88 -23.51
CA GLU A 13 -2.67 3.58 -22.07
C GLU A 13 -1.53 4.24 -21.28
N GLU A 14 -0.30 4.15 -21.77
CA GLU A 14 0.86 4.80 -21.15
C GLU A 14 0.68 6.32 -21.03
N ARG A 15 0.11 6.98 -22.03
CA ARG A 15 -0.11 8.44 -22.02
C ARG A 15 -1.16 8.91 -21.02
N ILE A 16 -2.20 8.09 -20.80
CA ILE A 16 -3.30 8.43 -19.90
C ILE A 16 -3.08 7.92 -18.46
N ALA A 17 -2.01 7.17 -18.22
CA ALA A 17 -1.69 6.62 -16.91
C ALA A 17 -1.28 7.74 -15.93
N HIS A 18 -2.25 8.34 -15.30
CA HIS A 18 -2.11 9.30 -14.20
C HIS A 18 -3.01 8.88 -13.05
N ILE A 19 -2.43 8.76 -11.85
CA ILE A 19 -3.19 8.40 -10.66
C ILE A 19 -3.73 9.64 -9.96
N HIS A 20 -4.98 9.56 -9.50
CA HIS A 20 -5.59 10.48 -8.56
C HIS A 20 -5.92 9.69 -7.28
N GLY A 21 -5.12 9.86 -6.23
CA GLY A 21 -5.19 8.97 -5.07
C GLY A 21 -4.77 7.53 -5.44
N TRP A 22 -5.47 6.53 -4.91
CA TRP A 22 -5.32 5.11 -5.24
C TRP A 22 -6.51 4.62 -6.06
N ASP A 23 -6.91 5.38 -7.09
CA ASP A 23 -8.04 5.03 -7.97
C ASP A 23 -7.56 4.19 -9.16
N PHE A 24 -7.93 2.92 -9.18
CA PHE A 24 -7.66 1.95 -10.24
C PHE A 24 -8.90 1.64 -11.10
N SER A 25 -9.97 2.45 -10.98
CA SER A 25 -11.23 2.25 -11.71
C SER A 25 -11.08 2.18 -13.24
N HIS A 26 -10.03 2.84 -13.79
CA HIS A 26 -9.73 2.77 -15.22
C HIS A 26 -9.49 1.34 -15.73
N ILE A 27 -8.99 0.45 -14.87
CA ILE A 27 -8.71 -0.95 -15.23
C ILE A 27 -9.58 -1.96 -14.47
N GLU A 28 -10.62 -1.52 -13.74
CA GLU A 28 -11.40 -2.35 -12.81
C GLU A 28 -11.87 -3.68 -13.40
N ASP A 29 -12.42 -3.68 -14.64
CA ASP A 29 -12.88 -4.89 -15.31
C ASP A 29 -11.78 -5.60 -16.14
N ARG A 30 -10.55 -5.11 -16.09
CA ARG A 30 -9.43 -5.54 -16.93
C ARG A 30 -8.33 -6.25 -16.15
N TYR A 31 -8.47 -6.35 -14.84
CA TYR A 31 -7.61 -7.12 -13.95
C TYR A 31 -8.44 -7.76 -12.82
N ALA A 32 -7.86 -8.72 -12.13
CA ALA A 32 -8.43 -9.30 -10.92
C ALA A 32 -7.33 -9.64 -9.93
N GLU A 33 -7.60 -9.43 -8.65
CA GLU A 33 -6.77 -9.86 -7.53
C GLU A 33 -7.54 -10.86 -6.66
N GLU A 34 -6.85 -11.86 -6.11
CA GLU A 34 -7.42 -12.71 -5.06
C GLU A 34 -7.63 -11.89 -3.78
N GLU A 35 -8.71 -12.19 -3.07
CA GLU A 35 -9.03 -11.51 -1.82
C GLU A 35 -8.01 -11.83 -0.72
N LEU A 36 -7.67 -10.82 0.09
CA LEU A 36 -6.81 -11.01 1.26
C LEU A 36 -7.48 -11.97 2.27
N PRO A 37 -6.71 -12.85 2.94
CA PRO A 37 -7.25 -13.75 3.95
C PRO A 37 -7.67 -13.06 5.25
N TRP A 38 -7.56 -11.74 5.33
CA TRP A 38 -7.98 -10.92 6.46
C TRP A 38 -8.71 -9.65 6.01
N ASP A 39 -9.60 -9.16 6.84
CA ASP A 39 -10.21 -7.83 6.72
C ASP A 39 -9.49 -6.85 7.68
N TYR A 40 -8.61 -6.01 7.13
CA TYR A 40 -7.84 -5.03 7.90
C TYR A 40 -8.73 -4.06 8.68
N ARG A 41 -9.85 -3.63 8.08
CA ARG A 41 -10.80 -2.73 8.74
C ARG A 41 -11.48 -3.42 9.93
N GLN A 42 -11.95 -4.66 9.74
CA GLN A 42 -12.59 -5.41 10.81
C GLN A 42 -11.63 -5.70 11.96
N ILE A 43 -10.37 -6.06 11.65
CA ILE A 43 -9.34 -6.25 12.68
C ILE A 43 -9.16 -5.00 13.53
N ILE A 44 -9.07 -3.81 12.91
CA ILE A 44 -8.97 -2.55 13.67
C ILE A 44 -10.20 -2.36 14.56
N LEU A 45 -11.41 -2.57 14.04
CA LEU A 45 -12.67 -2.39 14.77
C LEU A 45 -12.81 -3.37 15.94
N ASP A 46 -12.24 -4.57 15.88
CA ASP A 46 -12.24 -5.55 16.97
C ASP A 46 -11.41 -5.07 18.18
N TYR A 47 -10.41 -4.22 17.96
CA TYR A 47 -9.59 -3.64 19.03
C TYR A 47 -9.99 -2.22 19.43
N LEU A 48 -10.56 -1.43 18.51
CA LEU A 48 -10.84 -0.02 18.68
C LEU A 48 -12.09 0.20 19.56
N LYS A 49 -11.94 0.99 20.64
CA LYS A 49 -13.05 1.41 21.50
C LYS A 49 -13.22 2.93 21.43
N PRO A 50 -14.46 3.46 21.62
CA PRO A 50 -14.73 4.89 21.46
C PRO A 50 -13.85 5.83 22.30
N GLU A 51 -13.43 5.39 23.49
CA GLU A 51 -12.58 6.14 24.41
C GLU A 51 -11.09 6.11 24.06
N MET A 52 -10.65 5.22 23.15
CA MET A 52 -9.25 5.10 22.74
C MET A 52 -8.84 6.25 21.86
N ARG A 53 -7.60 6.73 22.02
CA ARG A 53 -6.99 7.66 21.08
C ARG A 53 -6.26 6.88 19.97
N ILE A 54 -6.72 7.07 18.73
CA ILE A 54 -6.14 6.43 17.53
C ILE A 54 -5.29 7.42 16.74
N LEU A 55 -4.21 6.92 16.13
CA LEU A 55 -3.41 7.61 15.10
C LEU A 55 -3.35 6.78 13.84
N ASP A 56 -3.63 7.39 12.70
CA ASP A 56 -3.37 6.84 11.37
C ASP A 56 -2.12 7.48 10.75
N ILE A 57 -1.10 6.68 10.48
CA ILE A 57 0.17 7.11 9.88
C ILE A 57 0.12 6.88 8.37
N ASP A 58 0.52 7.90 7.59
CA ASP A 58 0.41 7.94 6.13
C ASP A 58 -1.05 7.72 5.68
N THR A 59 -1.94 8.56 6.22
CA THR A 59 -3.41 8.43 6.10
C THR A 59 -3.94 8.61 4.67
N GLY A 60 -3.11 9.05 3.73
CA GLY A 60 -3.53 9.40 2.37
C GLY A 60 -4.48 10.59 2.39
N GLY A 61 -5.70 10.43 1.86
CA GLY A 61 -6.75 11.46 1.92
C GLY A 61 -7.58 11.44 3.21
N GLY A 62 -7.38 10.44 4.06
CA GLY A 62 -8.13 10.24 5.31
C GLY A 62 -9.43 9.43 5.15
N GLU A 63 -9.76 8.97 3.95
CA GLU A 63 -11.03 8.26 3.67
C GLU A 63 -11.14 6.97 4.48
N PHE A 64 -10.05 6.20 4.58
CA PHE A 64 -10.03 4.98 5.37
C PHE A 64 -10.24 5.27 6.86
N LEU A 65 -9.51 6.25 7.41
CA LEU A 65 -9.63 6.66 8.81
C LEU A 65 -11.07 7.10 9.13
N LEU A 66 -11.67 7.94 8.29
CA LEU A 66 -13.06 8.39 8.44
C LEU A 66 -14.07 7.23 8.36
N SER A 67 -13.78 6.19 7.56
CA SER A 67 -14.64 5.01 7.45
C SER A 67 -14.74 4.20 8.74
N LEU A 68 -13.82 4.38 9.69
CA LEU A 68 -13.87 3.71 11.00
C LEU A 68 -14.97 4.29 11.91
N ASN A 69 -15.52 5.47 11.59
CA ASN A 69 -16.54 6.18 12.36
C ASN A 69 -16.16 6.38 13.84
N HIS A 70 -14.89 6.64 14.11
CA HIS A 70 -14.37 6.87 15.46
C HIS A 70 -14.64 8.33 15.89
N PRO A 71 -14.85 8.64 17.21
CA PRO A 71 -14.99 10.00 17.69
C PRO A 71 -13.82 10.89 17.27
N HIS A 72 -14.10 11.99 16.59
CA HIS A 72 -13.07 12.85 15.98
C HIS A 72 -12.11 13.45 17.01
N GLU A 73 -12.59 13.77 18.22
CA GLU A 73 -11.79 14.26 19.34
C GLU A 73 -10.74 13.26 19.84
N ASN A 74 -10.95 11.96 19.57
CA ASN A 74 -10.04 10.87 19.89
C ASN A 74 -9.24 10.39 18.68
N THR A 75 -9.35 11.08 17.54
CA THR A 75 -8.73 10.68 16.27
C THR A 75 -7.59 11.63 15.90
N ALA A 76 -6.45 11.05 15.53
CA ALA A 76 -5.33 11.77 14.96
C ALA A 76 -4.92 11.13 13.62
N ALA A 77 -4.30 11.93 12.76
CA ALA A 77 -3.77 11.51 11.49
C ALA A 77 -2.48 12.24 11.14
N MET A 78 -1.64 11.61 10.34
CA MET A 78 -0.47 12.26 9.77
C MET A 78 -0.21 11.83 8.34
N GLU A 79 0.43 12.72 7.58
CA GLU A 79 0.76 12.52 6.17
C GLU A 79 1.99 13.34 5.79
N ALA A 80 2.81 12.84 4.86
CA ALA A 80 4.03 13.49 4.42
C ALA A 80 3.95 14.03 2.98
N TYR A 81 3.13 13.41 2.13
CA TYR A 81 3.02 13.80 0.71
C TYR A 81 2.27 15.13 0.56
N PRO A 82 2.91 16.20 0.02
CA PRO A 82 2.35 17.55 0.07
C PRO A 82 0.90 17.69 -0.47
N PRO A 83 0.49 17.07 -1.57
CA PRO A 83 -0.90 17.14 -2.03
C PRO A 83 -1.90 16.57 -1.02
N ASN A 84 -1.56 15.44 -0.36
CA ASN A 84 -2.40 14.82 0.67
C ASN A 84 -2.40 15.65 1.95
N VAL A 85 -1.28 16.26 2.32
CA VAL A 85 -1.20 17.20 3.46
C VAL A 85 -2.16 18.36 3.26
N GLU A 86 -2.20 18.95 2.06
CA GLU A 86 -3.14 20.02 1.73
C GLU A 86 -4.60 19.53 1.79
N LEU A 87 -4.88 18.34 1.25
CA LEU A 87 -6.21 17.74 1.29
C LEU A 87 -6.65 17.50 2.74
N CYS A 88 -5.85 16.80 3.55
CA CYS A 88 -6.16 16.48 4.94
C CYS A 88 -6.33 17.72 5.80
N SER A 89 -5.53 18.77 5.55
CA SER A 89 -5.69 20.05 6.27
C SER A 89 -7.05 20.70 6.00
N ARG A 90 -7.62 20.51 4.81
CA ARG A 90 -8.95 21.04 4.45
C ARG A 90 -10.10 20.13 4.87
N THR A 91 -9.86 18.81 4.98
CA THR A 91 -10.93 17.84 5.24
C THR A 91 -10.97 17.35 6.68
N LEU A 92 -9.82 17.10 7.33
CA LEU A 92 -9.77 16.49 8.65
C LEU A 92 -9.74 17.56 9.79
N LEU A 93 -8.97 18.65 9.64
CA LEU A 93 -8.91 19.69 10.67
C LEU A 93 -10.28 20.32 11.00
N PRO A 94 -11.16 20.66 10.03
CA PRO A 94 -12.48 21.19 10.34
C PRO A 94 -13.40 20.23 11.09
N LEU A 95 -13.12 18.91 11.04
CA LEU A 95 -13.84 17.90 11.79
C LEU A 95 -13.36 17.78 13.26
N GLY A 96 -12.26 18.45 13.62
CA GLY A 96 -11.67 18.36 14.95
C GLY A 96 -10.67 17.23 15.13
N ILE A 97 -10.25 16.58 14.03
CA ILE A 97 -9.21 15.55 14.04
C ILE A 97 -7.82 16.20 14.18
N ASP A 98 -6.97 15.67 15.07
CA ASP A 98 -5.58 16.14 15.29
C ASP A 98 -4.69 15.73 14.09
N PHE A 99 -4.77 16.50 13.00
CA PHE A 99 -3.95 16.25 11.81
C PHE A 99 -2.63 17.01 11.87
N ARG A 100 -1.51 16.30 11.64
CA ARG A 100 -0.17 16.91 11.61
C ARG A 100 0.64 16.42 10.40
N PRO A 101 1.26 17.31 9.62
CA PRO A 101 2.23 16.93 8.61
C PRO A 101 3.45 16.24 9.25
N GLY A 102 3.89 15.10 8.68
CA GLY A 102 5.03 14.37 9.21
C GLY A 102 5.25 13.03 8.53
N THR A 103 6.33 12.34 8.88
CA THR A 103 6.68 11.01 8.34
C THR A 103 6.62 9.96 9.44
N GLY A 104 6.25 8.73 9.08
CA GLY A 104 6.23 7.58 10.00
C GLY A 104 7.59 7.25 10.63
N LYS A 105 8.69 7.75 10.04
CA LYS A 105 10.04 7.63 10.63
C LYS A 105 10.21 8.44 11.92
N LYS A 106 9.51 9.57 12.05
CA LYS A 106 9.56 10.44 13.23
C LYS A 106 8.21 11.15 13.40
N PRO A 107 7.19 10.46 13.93
CA PRO A 107 5.87 11.04 14.15
C PRO A 107 5.93 12.28 15.05
N PRO A 108 5.28 13.40 14.67
CA PRO A 108 5.30 14.67 15.41
C PRO A 108 4.33 14.67 16.60
N PHE A 109 4.32 13.58 17.36
CA PHE A 109 3.46 13.39 18.54
C PHE A 109 4.27 13.11 19.79
N GLU A 110 3.69 13.44 20.93
CA GLU A 110 4.28 13.22 22.25
C GLU A 110 4.35 11.73 22.61
N ASP A 111 5.22 11.41 23.56
CA ASP A 111 5.36 10.06 24.11
C ASP A 111 4.05 9.60 24.76
N THR A 112 3.75 8.31 24.66
CA THR A 112 2.59 7.68 25.31
C THR A 112 1.26 8.35 25.02
N GLY A 113 1.08 8.86 23.80
CA GLY A 113 -0.10 9.61 23.40
C GLY A 113 -1.26 8.76 22.88
N PHE A 114 -1.02 7.53 22.42
CA PHE A 114 -2.02 6.75 21.69
C PHE A 114 -2.26 5.37 22.27
N ASP A 115 -3.52 4.92 22.22
CA ASP A 115 -3.94 3.56 22.57
C ASP A 115 -3.79 2.63 21.37
N LEU A 116 -4.05 3.16 20.17
CA LEU A 116 -3.93 2.43 18.90
C LEU A 116 -3.22 3.30 17.86
N VAL A 117 -2.23 2.73 17.19
CA VAL A 117 -1.60 3.32 15.99
C VAL A 117 -1.82 2.36 14.84
N ILE A 118 -2.32 2.87 13.73
CA ILE A 118 -2.54 2.11 12.50
C ILE A 118 -1.68 2.67 11.37
N ASN A 119 -1.34 1.81 10.41
CA ASN A 119 -0.63 2.20 9.20
C ASN A 119 -0.94 1.20 8.09
N ARG A 120 -1.19 1.70 6.88
CA ARG A 120 -1.45 0.86 5.72
C ARG A 120 -0.60 1.29 4.54
N HIS A 121 0.34 0.42 4.14
CA HIS A 121 1.25 0.62 3.00
C HIS A 121 2.19 1.84 3.13
N GLY A 122 2.35 2.37 4.35
CA GLY A 122 3.21 3.51 4.63
C GLY A 122 4.50 3.13 5.39
N ASP A 123 5.41 4.09 5.51
CA ASP A 123 6.68 3.92 6.20
C ASP A 123 6.53 4.16 7.72
N PHE A 124 7.31 3.47 8.53
CA PHE A 124 7.32 3.63 9.98
C PHE A 124 8.66 3.23 10.60
N ASN A 125 8.85 3.63 11.86
CA ASN A 125 10.02 3.28 12.67
C ASN A 125 9.54 2.62 13.97
N ALA A 126 9.88 1.35 14.21
CA ALA A 126 9.39 0.61 15.37
C ALA A 126 9.73 1.26 16.73
N PRO A 127 10.94 1.78 17.01
CA PRO A 127 11.23 2.58 18.19
C PRO A 127 10.33 3.81 18.37
N GLU A 128 10.01 4.53 17.30
CA GLU A 128 9.15 5.72 17.37
C GLU A 128 7.68 5.33 17.61
N ILE A 129 7.20 4.24 16.97
CA ILE A 129 5.88 3.68 17.28
C ILE A 129 5.80 3.26 18.75
N TYR A 130 6.85 2.63 19.28
CA TYR A 130 6.93 2.29 20.70
C TYR A 130 6.88 3.53 21.59
N ARG A 131 7.59 4.59 21.23
CA ARG A 131 7.60 5.87 21.97
C ARG A 131 6.21 6.48 22.10
N ILE A 132 5.47 6.61 20.99
CA ILE A 132 4.17 7.29 20.95
C ILE A 132 3.01 6.47 21.51
N LEU A 133 3.13 5.14 21.59
CA LEU A 133 2.11 4.28 22.18
C LEU A 133 2.14 4.33 23.71
N LYS A 134 0.96 4.29 24.33
CA LYS A 134 0.78 4.05 25.76
C LYS A 134 1.24 2.63 26.14
N PRO A 135 1.59 2.34 27.41
CA PRO A 135 1.75 0.97 27.86
C PRO A 135 0.50 0.13 27.58
N GLY A 136 0.70 -1.04 26.95
CA GLY A 136 -0.40 -1.90 26.49
C GLY A 136 -1.08 -1.45 25.18
N GLY A 137 -0.66 -0.33 24.61
CA GLY A 137 -1.17 0.16 23.32
C GLY A 137 -0.75 -0.74 22.14
N LEU A 138 -1.50 -0.65 21.05
CA LEU A 138 -1.38 -1.54 19.90
C LEU A 138 -0.89 -0.79 18.66
N PHE A 139 -0.07 -1.45 17.86
CA PHE A 139 0.22 -1.10 16.48
C PHE A 139 -0.35 -2.16 15.55
N ILE A 140 -1.14 -1.75 14.56
CA ILE A 140 -1.71 -2.64 13.54
C ILE A 140 -1.30 -2.12 12.18
N THR A 141 -0.60 -2.93 11.40
CA THR A 141 -0.18 -2.55 10.05
C THR A 141 -0.45 -3.63 9.02
N GLN A 142 -0.86 -3.21 7.83
CA GLN A 142 -0.88 -4.02 6.62
C GLN A 142 0.11 -3.42 5.63
N GLN A 143 0.96 -4.27 5.05
CA GLN A 143 2.05 -3.83 4.18
C GLN A 143 2.08 -4.59 2.86
N VAL A 144 2.66 -3.95 1.85
CA VAL A 144 3.14 -4.57 0.62
C VAL A 144 4.50 -5.18 0.93
N GLY A 145 4.71 -6.45 0.59
CA GLY A 145 5.98 -7.14 0.82
C GLY A 145 6.94 -7.02 -0.36
N ALA A 146 8.20 -7.40 -0.15
CA ALA A 146 9.29 -7.27 -1.12
C ALA A 146 9.12 -8.09 -2.41
N GLU A 147 8.30 -9.15 -2.37
CA GLU A 147 8.03 -10.01 -3.54
C GLU A 147 6.81 -9.55 -4.35
N ASN A 148 6.29 -8.35 -4.07
CA ASN A 148 5.11 -7.84 -4.78
C ASN A 148 5.42 -7.61 -6.27
N ASP A 149 4.54 -8.09 -7.15
CA ASP A 149 4.57 -7.92 -8.61
C ASP A 149 5.87 -8.40 -9.31
N ARG A 150 6.73 -9.19 -8.63
CA ARG A 150 8.06 -9.53 -9.16
C ARG A 150 8.02 -10.24 -10.51
N GLU A 151 7.09 -11.17 -10.72
CA GLU A 151 6.94 -11.87 -12.00
C GLU A 151 6.54 -10.91 -13.13
N LEU A 152 5.69 -9.93 -12.85
CA LEU A 152 5.27 -8.92 -13.82
C LEU A 152 6.42 -7.95 -14.13
N VAL A 153 7.17 -7.55 -13.11
CA VAL A 153 8.36 -6.70 -13.26
C VAL A 153 9.41 -7.41 -14.11
N GLU A 154 9.73 -8.67 -13.79
CA GLU A 154 10.70 -9.47 -14.56
C GLU A 154 10.25 -9.71 -16.01
N LEU A 155 8.96 -9.95 -16.22
CA LEU A 155 8.38 -10.09 -17.56
C LEU A 155 8.56 -8.84 -18.41
N LEU A 156 8.31 -7.65 -17.82
CA LEU A 156 8.34 -6.39 -18.56
C LEU A 156 9.72 -5.73 -18.60
N CYS A 157 10.38 -5.64 -17.45
CA CYS A 157 11.61 -4.85 -17.26
C CYS A 157 12.87 -5.71 -17.15
N GLY A 158 12.73 -7.06 -17.08
CA GLY A 158 13.83 -7.96 -16.77
C GLY A 158 14.16 -8.00 -15.28
N GLN A 159 15.27 -8.63 -14.93
CA GLN A 159 15.70 -8.75 -13.52
C GLN A 159 16.08 -7.38 -12.95
N THR A 160 15.42 -7.00 -11.86
CA THR A 160 15.67 -5.78 -11.12
C THR A 160 15.62 -6.08 -9.61
N GLU A 161 16.35 -5.31 -8.82
CA GLU A 161 16.24 -5.40 -7.36
C GLU A 161 14.87 -4.87 -6.89
N PRO A 162 14.24 -5.51 -5.90
CA PRO A 162 13.03 -4.99 -5.29
C PRO A 162 13.26 -3.59 -4.69
N PRO A 163 12.35 -2.64 -4.87
CA PRO A 163 12.52 -1.27 -4.33
C PRO A 163 12.55 -1.25 -2.80
N PHE A 164 11.90 -2.24 -2.16
CA PHE A 164 11.81 -2.40 -0.71
C PHE A 164 12.31 -3.79 -0.29
N SER A 165 13.58 -4.09 -0.58
CA SER A 165 14.19 -5.43 -0.41
C SER A 165 14.16 -5.99 1.02
N GLU A 166 13.94 -5.16 2.05
CA GLU A 166 13.79 -5.58 3.45
C GLU A 166 12.33 -5.71 3.92
N GLN A 167 11.36 -5.48 3.04
CA GLN A 167 9.94 -5.45 3.41
C GLN A 167 9.33 -6.86 3.48
N TYR A 168 9.79 -7.65 4.45
CA TYR A 168 9.27 -8.97 4.79
C TYR A 168 8.68 -8.97 6.20
N LEU A 169 7.62 -9.75 6.41
CA LEU A 169 7.01 -9.93 7.73
C LEU A 169 8.03 -10.37 8.79
N SER A 170 8.92 -11.29 8.44
CA SER A 170 9.97 -11.80 9.35
C SER A 170 10.90 -10.69 9.82
N ILE A 171 11.40 -9.85 8.90
CA ILE A 171 12.29 -8.72 9.20
C ILE A 171 11.54 -7.66 10.01
N THR A 172 10.32 -7.29 9.59
CA THR A 172 9.49 -6.31 10.30
C THR A 172 9.17 -6.78 11.71
N SER A 173 8.73 -8.03 11.88
CA SER A 173 8.44 -8.62 13.19
C SER A 173 9.68 -8.60 14.10
N GLN A 174 10.88 -8.85 13.55
CA GLN A 174 12.11 -8.79 14.34
C GLN A 174 12.42 -7.36 14.79
N LYS A 175 12.30 -6.36 13.89
CA LYS A 175 12.48 -4.94 14.24
C LYS A 175 11.51 -4.52 15.38
N PHE A 176 10.28 -5.03 15.41
CA PHE A 176 9.33 -4.76 16.49
C PHE A 176 9.69 -5.45 17.80
N ARG A 177 10.11 -6.73 17.76
CA ARG A 177 10.62 -7.43 18.97
C ARG A 177 11.82 -6.72 19.56
N ASP A 178 12.77 -6.28 18.74
CA ASP A 178 13.97 -5.56 19.16
C ASP A 178 13.64 -4.20 19.80
N ALA A 179 12.54 -3.56 19.36
CA ALA A 179 12.01 -2.34 19.95
C ALA A 179 11.21 -2.57 21.26
N GLY A 180 11.01 -3.83 21.67
CA GLY A 180 10.33 -4.18 22.93
C GLY A 180 8.85 -4.57 22.80
N PHE A 181 8.33 -4.72 21.58
CA PHE A 181 6.96 -5.15 21.36
C PHE A 181 6.77 -6.65 21.55
N LYS A 182 5.59 -7.02 22.04
CA LYS A 182 5.05 -8.37 21.93
C LYS A 182 4.24 -8.48 20.61
N ILE A 183 4.60 -9.42 19.74
CA ILE A 183 3.78 -9.70 18.54
C ILE A 183 2.58 -10.53 18.98
N LEU A 184 1.38 -10.03 18.67
CA LEU A 184 0.11 -10.69 18.97
C LEU A 184 -0.37 -11.53 17.79
N ASP A 185 -0.22 -11.01 16.56
CA ASP A 185 -0.54 -11.69 15.32
C ASP A 185 0.40 -11.25 14.20
N ALA A 186 0.69 -12.18 13.28
CA ALA A 186 1.58 -11.95 12.15
C ALA A 186 1.18 -12.91 11.02
N GLN A 187 0.63 -12.37 9.93
CA GLN A 187 0.14 -13.12 8.78
C GLN A 187 0.80 -12.61 7.51
N GLU A 188 1.15 -13.50 6.62
CA GLU A 188 1.76 -13.19 5.33
C GLU A 188 1.09 -14.03 4.25
N CYS A 189 0.84 -13.44 3.10
CA CYS A 189 0.24 -14.13 1.96
C CYS A 189 0.84 -13.70 0.64
N PHE A 190 0.80 -14.64 -0.29
CA PHE A 190 1.16 -14.47 -1.69
C PHE A 190 -0.07 -14.86 -2.50
N LEU A 191 -0.69 -13.90 -3.17
CA LEU A 191 -1.95 -14.06 -3.86
C LEU A 191 -1.77 -13.77 -5.34
N THR A 192 -2.67 -14.27 -6.17
CA THR A 192 -2.60 -14.08 -7.61
C THR A 192 -3.20 -12.74 -8.01
N ILE A 193 -2.48 -12.03 -8.91
CA ILE A 193 -3.03 -10.93 -9.70
C ILE A 193 -3.05 -11.36 -11.17
N LYS A 194 -4.12 -11.05 -11.89
CA LYS A 194 -4.33 -11.38 -13.30
C LYS A 194 -4.69 -10.15 -14.09
N PHE A 195 -4.04 -9.96 -15.24
CA PHE A 195 -4.42 -8.95 -16.22
C PHE A 195 -5.03 -9.62 -17.44
N PHE A 196 -6.16 -9.11 -17.91
CA PHE A 196 -6.92 -9.64 -19.05
C PHE A 196 -6.61 -8.95 -20.38
N ASP A 197 -5.80 -7.89 -20.34
CA ASP A 197 -5.17 -7.29 -21.52
C ASP A 197 -3.85 -6.59 -21.15
N VAL A 198 -2.97 -6.47 -22.15
CA VAL A 198 -1.63 -5.86 -21.96
C VAL A 198 -1.73 -4.36 -21.71
N GLY A 199 -2.77 -3.68 -22.21
CA GLY A 199 -2.97 -2.25 -21.99
C GLY A 199 -3.23 -1.93 -20.52
N ALA A 200 -4.02 -2.75 -19.82
CA ALA A 200 -4.22 -2.64 -18.37
C ALA A 200 -2.92 -2.82 -17.60
N LEU A 201 -2.09 -3.79 -17.97
CA LEU A 201 -0.77 -3.99 -17.38
C LEU A 201 0.17 -2.80 -17.64
N VAL A 202 0.14 -2.21 -18.85
CA VAL A 202 0.91 -0.99 -19.17
C VAL A 202 0.48 0.18 -18.28
N TRP A 203 -0.82 0.40 -18.15
CA TRP A 203 -1.36 1.44 -17.27
C TRP A 203 -0.93 1.22 -15.83
N PHE A 204 -1.09 0.00 -15.31
CA PHE A 204 -0.68 -0.38 -13.97
C PHE A 204 0.81 -0.13 -13.71
N ALA A 205 1.69 -0.60 -14.61
CA ALA A 205 3.13 -0.41 -14.49
C ALA A 205 3.55 1.07 -14.51
N ARG A 206 2.80 1.92 -15.21
CA ARG A 206 3.04 3.38 -15.22
C ARG A 206 2.58 4.06 -13.94
N ILE A 207 1.56 3.53 -13.25
CA ILE A 207 1.09 4.08 -11.97
C ILE A 207 2.08 3.75 -10.85
N ILE A 208 2.52 2.50 -10.74
CA ILE A 208 3.42 2.05 -9.66
C ILE A 208 4.90 1.99 -10.11
N GLN A 209 5.39 3.13 -10.57
CA GLN A 209 6.73 3.25 -11.19
C GLN A 209 7.88 2.81 -10.29
N TRP A 210 7.71 2.84 -8.97
CA TRP A 210 8.72 2.33 -8.02
C TRP A 210 8.89 0.81 -8.10
N GLU A 211 7.86 0.05 -8.49
CA GLU A 211 7.96 -1.39 -8.75
C GLU A 211 8.53 -1.67 -10.15
N PHE A 212 8.16 -0.86 -11.15
CA PHE A 212 8.55 -1.02 -12.55
C PHE A 212 9.57 0.07 -12.97
N PRO A 213 10.84 -0.07 -12.57
CA PRO A 213 11.83 0.98 -12.81
C PRO A 213 12.10 1.19 -14.31
N ASN A 214 12.10 2.46 -14.73
CA ASN A 214 12.33 2.89 -16.12
C ASN A 214 11.35 2.28 -17.15
N PHE A 215 10.18 1.84 -16.69
CA PHE A 215 9.17 1.30 -17.59
C PHE A 215 8.68 2.36 -18.59
N SER A 216 8.69 1.97 -19.86
CA SER A 216 7.92 2.60 -20.94
C SER A 216 7.59 1.56 -21.99
N VAL A 217 6.57 1.82 -22.82
CA VAL A 217 6.23 0.92 -23.94
C VAL A 217 7.43 0.73 -24.87
N ASP A 218 8.22 1.78 -25.11
CA ASP A 218 9.38 1.70 -26.00
C ASP A 218 10.54 0.89 -25.37
N THR A 219 10.83 1.09 -24.08
CA THR A 219 11.95 0.40 -23.39
C THR A 219 11.62 -1.06 -23.09
N CYS A 220 10.35 -1.38 -22.80
CA CYS A 220 9.89 -2.71 -22.40
C CYS A 220 9.19 -3.48 -23.52
N MET A 221 9.38 -3.09 -24.78
CA MET A 221 8.67 -3.66 -25.94
C MET A 221 8.74 -5.18 -26.00
N ASN A 222 9.91 -5.79 -25.79
CA ASN A 222 10.07 -7.24 -25.81
C ASN A 222 9.26 -7.92 -24.70
N GLY A 223 9.22 -7.34 -23.49
CA GLY A 223 8.42 -7.82 -22.37
C GLY A 223 6.93 -7.75 -22.69
N LEU A 224 6.46 -6.64 -23.26
CA LEU A 224 5.07 -6.48 -23.67
C LEU A 224 4.64 -7.46 -24.76
N LEU A 225 5.52 -7.75 -25.73
CA LEU A 225 5.27 -8.78 -26.73
C LEU A 225 5.19 -10.19 -26.12
N ASN A 226 5.99 -10.47 -25.10
CA ASN A 226 5.91 -11.73 -24.34
C ASN A 226 4.64 -11.79 -23.50
N ALA A 227 4.24 -10.69 -22.86
CA ALA A 227 2.97 -10.58 -22.13
C ALA A 227 1.78 -10.83 -23.07
N GLN A 228 1.80 -10.27 -24.29
CA GLN A 228 0.76 -10.53 -25.31
C GLN A 228 0.68 -12.01 -25.68
N LYS A 229 1.82 -12.68 -25.85
CA LYS A 229 1.83 -14.13 -26.12
C LYS A 229 1.28 -14.95 -24.97
N GLN A 230 1.61 -14.59 -23.72
CA GLN A 230 1.03 -15.26 -22.54
C GLN A 230 -0.48 -15.07 -22.50
N LEU A 231 -0.97 -13.86 -22.75
CA LEU A 231 -2.40 -13.58 -22.84
C LEU A 231 -3.11 -14.43 -23.89
N GLU A 232 -2.53 -14.56 -25.10
CA GLU A 232 -3.09 -15.36 -26.19
C GLU A 232 -3.10 -16.88 -25.87
N GLN A 233 -2.13 -17.35 -25.11
CA GLN A 233 -2.00 -18.76 -24.73
C GLN A 233 -2.85 -19.15 -23.52
N ASN A 234 -2.91 -18.27 -22.51
CA ASN A 234 -3.45 -18.59 -21.19
C ASN A 234 -4.76 -17.84 -20.87
N GLY A 235 -5.13 -16.83 -21.68
CA GLY A 235 -6.30 -15.96 -21.43
C GLY A 235 -6.06 -14.86 -20.41
N CYS A 236 -4.90 -14.85 -19.74
CA CYS A 236 -4.49 -13.80 -18.80
C CYS A 236 -2.96 -13.75 -18.67
N ILE A 237 -2.48 -12.64 -18.09
CA ILE A 237 -1.09 -12.48 -17.65
C ILE A 237 -1.14 -12.55 -16.13
N GLU A 238 -0.40 -13.47 -15.52
CA GLU A 238 -0.42 -13.71 -14.08
C GLU A 238 0.84 -13.18 -13.42
N GLY A 239 0.66 -12.63 -12.21
CA GLY A 239 1.70 -12.27 -11.26
C GLY A 239 1.26 -12.59 -9.85
N ARG A 240 2.09 -12.23 -8.87
CA ARG A 240 1.76 -12.37 -7.45
C ARG A 240 1.84 -11.04 -6.74
N ILE A 241 0.87 -10.80 -5.87
CA ILE A 241 0.93 -9.76 -4.86
C ILE A 241 1.44 -10.36 -3.56
N HIS A 242 2.28 -9.63 -2.85
CA HIS A 242 2.79 -9.98 -1.55
C HIS A 242 2.26 -9.00 -0.52
N ARG A 243 1.53 -9.51 0.48
CA ARG A 243 0.96 -8.70 1.58
C ARG A 243 1.26 -9.34 2.91
N PHE A 244 1.43 -8.51 3.95
CA PHE A 244 1.48 -9.01 5.31
C PHE A 244 0.73 -8.08 6.28
N LEU A 245 0.26 -8.69 7.37
CA LEU A 245 -0.38 -8.07 8.52
C LEU A 245 0.51 -8.29 9.75
N LEU A 246 0.66 -7.26 10.57
CA LEU A 246 1.32 -7.35 11.86
C LEU A 246 0.50 -6.63 12.93
N ILE A 247 0.25 -7.30 14.05
CA ILE A 247 -0.34 -6.73 15.27
C ILE A 247 0.69 -6.85 16.39
N ALA A 248 1.13 -5.71 16.91
CA ALA A 248 2.15 -5.64 17.93
C ALA A 248 1.66 -4.82 19.13
N GLN A 249 1.98 -5.26 20.35
CA GLN A 249 1.61 -4.63 21.62
C GLN A 249 2.84 -4.12 22.34
N LYS A 250 2.81 -2.85 22.80
CA LYS A 250 3.80 -2.24 23.69
C LYS A 250 3.73 -2.77 25.11
#